data_5bde69e983baba16f18deb626d88e1c5
#
_entry.id   5bde69e983baba16f18deb626d88e1c5
#
_cell.length_a   1.000
_cell.length_b   1.000
_cell.length_c   1.000
_cell.angle_alpha   90.00
_cell.angle_beta   90.00
_cell.angle_gamma   90.00
#
_symmetry.space_group_name_H-M   'P 1'
#
loop_
_entity.id
_entity.type
_entity.pdbx_description
1 polymer ?
#
loop_
_entity_poly.entity_id
_entity_poly.type
_entity_poly.pdbx_seq_one_letter_code
_entity_poly.pdbx_strand_id
1 'polypeptide(L)'
;MKHEDFIVAPGTKIALKQYNSKYIGHFKHKSKAKHELQEHIEHLTKHQEVLYAQNTFALLIVFQAMDAAGKDSTIKYVISGVNSQGCQVFSFGVPSAEELDHDCFWRYMKALPERGRIGIFNRSYYEEVLVVRVHPELLNRQQLPPEVKTNRIWESRFEEINNFEKYLSQNGIIILKFFLNVSKEEQKSRFLDRINRPKKIGSFLSETLRNGLIGINTCMLMKSFLTTPVLSGLLGISSQPTANGLRVL
;
A
#
# COMPACT_ATOMS: atom_id res chain seq x y z
N MET A 1 -9.51 20.04 -0.11
CA MET A 1 -8.13 19.71 -0.49
C MET A 1 -8.11 19.39 -1.98
N LYS A 2 -7.15 19.92 -2.76
CA LYS A 2 -7.09 19.58 -4.19
C LYS A 2 -6.53 18.17 -4.29
N HIS A 3 -7.30 17.24 -4.84
CA HIS A 3 -6.87 15.84 -5.01
C HIS A 3 -5.64 15.71 -5.91
N GLU A 4 -5.50 16.64 -6.84
CA GLU A 4 -4.41 16.69 -7.84
C GLU A 4 -3.03 16.79 -7.19
N ASP A 5 -2.92 17.45 -6.02
CA ASP A 5 -1.65 17.63 -5.31
C ASP A 5 -1.03 16.31 -4.82
N PHE A 6 -1.82 15.25 -4.76
CA PHE A 6 -1.41 13.92 -4.25
C PHE A 6 -1.38 12.84 -5.34
N ILE A 7 -1.87 13.15 -6.53
CA ILE A 7 -1.88 12.19 -7.64
C ILE A 7 -0.51 12.22 -8.33
N VAL A 8 0.08 11.05 -8.42
CA VAL A 8 1.27 10.85 -9.23
C VAL A 8 0.85 10.44 -10.63
N ALA A 9 1.15 11.27 -11.61
CA ALA A 9 0.86 10.96 -13.01
C ALA A 9 1.68 9.74 -13.46
N PRO A 10 1.09 8.84 -14.27
CA PRO A 10 1.80 7.74 -14.89
C PRO A 10 3.06 8.19 -15.60
N GLY A 11 4.15 7.42 -15.48
CA GLY A 11 5.43 7.74 -16.13
C GLY A 11 6.27 8.85 -15.47
N THR A 12 5.78 9.47 -14.38
CA THR A 12 6.49 10.56 -13.70
C THR A 12 7.53 10.01 -12.73
N LYS A 13 8.76 10.50 -12.84
CA LYS A 13 9.79 10.25 -11.81
C LYS A 13 9.44 11.02 -10.55
N ILE A 14 9.26 10.31 -9.44
CA ILE A 14 8.91 10.92 -8.17
C ILE A 14 10.14 11.03 -7.29
N ALA A 15 10.35 12.20 -6.69
CA ALA A 15 11.21 12.34 -5.53
C ALA A 15 10.34 12.57 -4.29
N LEU A 16 10.29 11.62 -3.37
CA LEU A 16 9.48 11.76 -2.12
C LEU A 16 9.80 13.03 -1.33
N LYS A 17 11.00 13.58 -1.49
CA LYS A 17 11.39 14.85 -0.88
C LYS A 17 10.55 16.04 -1.35
N GLN A 18 9.92 15.94 -2.52
CA GLN A 18 9.05 17.00 -3.07
C GLN A 18 7.67 17.02 -2.38
N TYR A 19 7.30 15.93 -1.74
CA TYR A 19 6.04 15.81 -1.00
C TYR A 19 6.28 16.13 0.47
N ASN A 20 5.72 17.22 0.94
CA ASN A 20 5.84 17.63 2.33
C ASN A 20 5.04 16.71 3.24
N SER A 21 5.72 15.82 3.98
CA SER A 21 5.09 14.89 4.93
C SER A 21 4.38 15.58 6.12
N LYS A 22 4.54 16.88 6.28
CA LYS A 22 3.85 17.71 7.28
C LYS A 22 2.72 18.54 6.66
N TYR A 23 2.39 18.30 5.38
CA TYR A 23 1.34 19.05 4.71
C TYR A 23 -0.02 18.69 5.30
N ILE A 24 -0.70 19.68 5.84
CA ILE A 24 -2.02 19.57 6.47
C ILE A 24 -3.14 20.16 5.60
N GLY A 25 -2.85 20.45 4.34
CA GLY A 25 -3.80 21.07 3.43
C GLY A 25 -4.23 22.46 3.91
N HIS A 26 -5.50 22.75 3.71
CA HIS A 26 -6.11 24.02 4.16
C HIS A 26 -6.61 23.99 5.61
N PHE A 27 -6.39 22.87 6.31
CA PHE A 27 -6.89 22.70 7.68
C PHE A 27 -6.05 23.48 8.69
N LYS A 28 -6.62 24.54 9.26
CA LYS A 28 -6.02 25.27 10.38
C LYS A 28 -6.38 24.65 11.74
N HIS A 29 -7.49 23.92 11.81
CA HIS A 29 -8.03 23.34 13.03
C HIS A 29 -8.41 21.88 12.83
N LYS A 30 -8.05 21.05 13.79
CA LYS A 30 -8.32 19.61 13.79
C LYS A 30 -9.82 19.27 13.76
N SER A 31 -10.66 20.12 14.33
CA SER A 31 -12.12 19.97 14.32
C SER A 31 -12.70 20.06 12.91
N LYS A 32 -12.23 21.00 12.09
CA LYS A 32 -12.67 21.14 10.69
C LYS A 32 -12.27 19.93 9.85
N ALA A 33 -11.04 19.45 10.03
CA ALA A 33 -10.57 18.24 9.35
C ALA A 33 -11.42 17.00 9.72
N LYS A 34 -11.83 16.90 11.00
CA LYS A 34 -12.69 15.81 11.45
C LYS A 34 -14.10 15.89 10.84
N HIS A 35 -14.67 17.08 10.72
CA HIS A 35 -15.98 17.27 10.10
C HIS A 35 -15.96 16.91 8.62
N GLU A 36 -15.00 17.44 7.86
CA GLU A 36 -14.84 17.12 6.43
C GLU A 36 -14.58 15.63 6.19
N LEU A 37 -13.79 14.99 7.08
CA LEU A 37 -13.58 13.54 7.02
C LEU A 37 -14.90 12.79 7.20
N GLN A 38 -15.77 13.21 8.11
CA GLN A 38 -17.05 12.57 8.34
C GLN A 38 -17.96 12.69 7.10
N GLU A 39 -18.02 13.86 6.49
CA GLU A 39 -18.76 14.08 5.24
C GLU A 39 -18.25 13.19 4.11
N HIS A 40 -16.91 13.06 3.98
CA HIS A 40 -16.31 12.17 2.98
C HIS A 40 -16.61 10.69 3.25
N ILE A 41 -16.67 10.27 4.51
CA ILE A 41 -17.06 8.89 4.87
C ILE A 41 -18.51 8.63 4.48
N GLU A 42 -19.42 9.57 4.71
CA GLU A 42 -20.82 9.46 4.29
C GLU A 42 -20.97 9.35 2.75
N HIS A 43 -20.19 10.14 2.01
CA HIS A 43 -20.11 10.02 0.56
C HIS A 43 -19.56 8.66 0.12
N LEU A 44 -18.50 8.18 0.78
CA LEU A 44 -17.92 6.86 0.49
C LEU A 44 -18.93 5.74 0.74
N THR A 45 -19.73 5.84 1.82
CA THR A 45 -20.77 4.87 2.12
C THR A 45 -21.82 4.80 1.01
N LYS A 46 -22.31 5.95 0.55
CA LYS A 46 -23.25 6.01 -0.59
C LYS A 46 -22.68 5.40 -1.86
N HIS A 47 -21.44 5.70 -2.18
CA HIS A 47 -20.76 5.13 -3.36
C HIS A 47 -20.55 3.61 -3.21
N GLN A 48 -20.26 3.14 -2.00
CA GLN A 48 -20.13 1.71 -1.74
C GLN A 48 -21.44 0.96 -1.91
N GLU A 49 -22.56 1.54 -1.48
CA GLU A 49 -23.90 0.98 -1.69
C GLU A 49 -24.24 0.86 -3.19
N VAL A 50 -23.91 1.89 -3.98
CA VAL A 50 -24.08 1.86 -5.44
C VAL A 50 -23.21 0.79 -6.08
N LEU A 51 -21.93 0.70 -5.67
CA LEU A 51 -21.01 -0.33 -6.16
C LEU A 51 -21.54 -1.73 -5.85
N TYR A 52 -22.03 -1.93 -4.63
CA TYR A 52 -22.61 -3.20 -4.18
C TYR A 52 -23.85 -3.59 -4.98
N ALA A 53 -24.76 -2.65 -5.19
CA ALA A 53 -25.99 -2.88 -5.97
C ALA A 53 -25.69 -3.15 -7.46
N GLN A 54 -24.69 -2.47 -8.03
CA GLN A 54 -24.30 -2.65 -9.42
C GLN A 54 -23.65 -4.01 -9.67
N ASN A 55 -22.89 -4.54 -8.71
CA ASN A 55 -22.24 -5.86 -8.72
C ASN A 55 -21.51 -6.23 -10.02
N THR A 56 -20.91 -5.24 -10.68
CA THR A 56 -20.19 -5.42 -11.96
C THR A 56 -18.69 -5.21 -11.79
N PHE A 57 -18.31 -4.20 -11.04
CA PHE A 57 -16.92 -3.88 -10.73
C PHE A 57 -16.57 -4.21 -9.28
N ALA A 58 -15.29 -4.34 -8.99
CA ALA A 58 -14.75 -4.36 -7.65
C ALA A 58 -13.73 -3.24 -7.48
N LEU A 59 -13.56 -2.75 -6.26
CA LEU A 59 -12.55 -1.75 -5.92
C LEU A 59 -11.49 -2.39 -5.02
N LEU A 60 -10.23 -2.37 -5.46
CA LEU A 60 -9.09 -2.77 -4.66
C LEU A 60 -8.30 -1.54 -4.23
N ILE A 61 -8.21 -1.31 -2.93
CA ILE A 61 -7.44 -0.22 -2.34
C ILE A 61 -6.16 -0.81 -1.72
N VAL A 62 -5.00 -0.39 -2.22
CA VAL A 62 -3.70 -0.83 -1.73
C VAL A 62 -3.06 0.26 -0.89
N PHE A 63 -2.78 -0.04 0.37
CA PHE A 63 -2.02 0.84 1.25
C PHE A 63 -0.59 0.33 1.41
N GLN A 64 0.36 1.16 1.03
CA GLN A 64 1.78 0.92 1.21
C GLN A 64 2.41 2.07 1.99
N ALA A 65 3.30 1.77 2.91
CA ALA A 65 3.99 2.78 3.70
C ALA A 65 5.16 2.17 4.48
N MET A 66 6.02 3.05 4.96
CA MET A 66 7.02 2.73 5.97
C MET A 66 6.36 2.26 7.27
N ASP A 67 7.11 1.53 8.09
CA ASP A 67 6.66 1.17 9.43
C ASP A 67 6.35 2.43 10.25
N ALA A 68 5.37 2.31 11.14
CA ALA A 68 4.86 3.42 11.94
C ALA A 68 4.26 4.60 11.14
N ALA A 69 4.03 4.49 9.83
CA ALA A 69 3.41 5.56 9.03
C ALA A 69 1.91 5.77 9.32
N GLY A 70 1.26 4.83 10.01
CA GLY A 70 -0.13 4.98 10.43
C GLY A 70 -1.14 4.29 9.51
N LYS A 71 -0.73 3.32 8.69
CA LYS A 71 -1.62 2.54 7.80
C LYS A 71 -2.87 2.05 8.52
N ASP A 72 -2.69 1.30 9.62
CA ASP A 72 -3.81 0.71 10.37
C ASP A 72 -4.81 1.76 10.87
N SER A 73 -4.29 2.88 11.35
CA SER A 73 -5.13 4.00 11.80
C SER A 73 -5.90 4.61 10.65
N THR A 74 -5.25 4.84 9.50
CA THR A 74 -5.90 5.39 8.31
C THR A 74 -7.01 4.47 7.82
N ILE A 75 -6.72 3.18 7.67
CA ILE A 75 -7.71 2.18 7.26
C ILE A 75 -8.88 2.17 8.25
N LYS A 76 -8.60 2.09 9.55
CA LYS A 76 -9.62 2.09 10.60
C LYS A 76 -10.53 3.33 10.51
N TYR A 77 -9.97 4.54 10.36
CA TYR A 77 -10.76 5.75 10.33
C TYR A 77 -11.59 5.89 9.04
N VAL A 78 -11.04 5.51 7.90
CA VAL A 78 -11.75 5.58 6.61
C VAL A 78 -12.89 4.55 6.55
N ILE A 79 -12.67 3.35 7.07
CA ILE A 79 -13.64 2.25 6.95
C ILE A 79 -14.65 2.23 8.09
N SER A 80 -14.39 2.91 9.21
CA SER A 80 -15.26 2.86 10.41
C SER A 80 -16.71 3.32 10.17
N GLY A 81 -16.98 4.03 9.08
CA GLY A 81 -18.33 4.47 8.70
C GLY A 81 -18.94 3.72 7.51
N VAL A 82 -18.20 2.81 6.91
CA VAL A 82 -18.66 2.07 5.70
C VAL A 82 -19.23 0.72 6.11
N ASN A 83 -20.25 0.23 5.39
CA ASN A 83 -20.87 -1.06 5.65
C ASN A 83 -19.83 -2.19 5.53
N SER A 84 -19.61 -2.91 6.64
CA SER A 84 -18.65 -4.00 6.72
C SER A 84 -18.96 -5.18 5.78
N GLN A 85 -20.20 -5.36 5.36
CA GLN A 85 -20.57 -6.40 4.39
C GLN A 85 -20.05 -6.09 2.98
N GLY A 86 -19.83 -4.82 2.66
CA GLY A 86 -19.31 -4.37 1.37
C GLY A 86 -17.80 -4.12 1.35
N CYS A 87 -17.10 -4.30 2.49
CA CYS A 87 -15.68 -4.01 2.61
C CYS A 87 -14.94 -5.16 3.29
N GLN A 88 -13.80 -5.56 2.73
CA GLN A 88 -12.92 -6.58 3.30
C GLN A 88 -11.51 -6.00 3.47
N VAL A 89 -10.92 -6.20 4.65
CA VAL A 89 -9.56 -5.72 4.96
C VAL A 89 -8.64 -6.91 5.18
N PHE A 90 -7.58 -6.99 4.39
CA PHE A 90 -6.55 -8.00 4.52
C PHE A 90 -5.23 -7.33 4.92
N SER A 91 -4.61 -7.81 5.99
CA SER A 91 -3.31 -7.35 6.45
C SER A 91 -2.27 -8.43 6.20
N PHE A 92 -1.34 -8.17 5.28
CA PHE A 92 -0.31 -9.13 4.89
C PHE A 92 0.94 -8.96 5.75
N GLY A 93 1.26 -10.00 6.50
CA GLY A 93 2.49 -10.11 7.28
C GLY A 93 3.58 -10.88 6.55
N VAL A 94 4.54 -11.41 7.31
CA VAL A 94 5.55 -12.35 6.79
C VAL A 94 4.84 -13.57 6.21
N PRO A 95 5.21 -14.03 5.01
CA PRO A 95 4.59 -15.22 4.40
C PRO A 95 4.73 -16.46 5.27
N SER A 96 3.68 -17.27 5.33
CA SER A 96 3.70 -18.61 5.94
C SER A 96 4.48 -19.59 5.07
N ALA A 97 4.73 -20.81 5.59
CA ALA A 97 5.36 -21.87 4.81
C ALA A 97 4.53 -22.24 3.58
N GLU A 98 3.20 -22.34 3.74
CA GLU A 98 2.27 -22.61 2.63
C GLU A 98 2.34 -21.49 1.57
N GLU A 99 2.36 -20.22 1.98
CA GLU A 99 2.44 -19.08 1.06
C GLU A 99 3.79 -19.03 0.32
N LEU A 100 4.87 -19.55 0.92
CA LEU A 100 6.19 -19.63 0.29
C LEU A 100 6.32 -20.78 -0.71
N ASP A 101 5.49 -21.80 -0.60
CA ASP A 101 5.40 -22.92 -1.54
C ASP A 101 4.61 -22.58 -2.82
N HIS A 102 3.94 -21.44 -2.81
CA HIS A 102 3.20 -20.94 -3.96
C HIS A 102 3.90 -19.73 -4.60
N ASP A 103 3.41 -19.29 -5.76
CA ASP A 103 3.90 -18.07 -6.38
C ASP A 103 3.62 -16.84 -5.53
N CYS A 104 4.37 -15.76 -5.76
CA CYS A 104 4.32 -14.57 -4.93
C CYS A 104 2.97 -13.82 -4.96
N PHE A 105 2.09 -14.07 -5.93
CA PHE A 105 0.77 -13.46 -6.01
C PHE A 105 -0.33 -14.31 -5.39
N TRP A 106 -0.11 -15.60 -5.16
CA TRP A 106 -1.13 -16.55 -4.72
C TRP A 106 -1.92 -16.06 -3.50
N ARG A 107 -1.23 -15.60 -2.45
CA ARG A 107 -1.88 -15.10 -1.23
C ARG A 107 -2.73 -13.86 -1.47
N TYR A 108 -2.35 -13.01 -2.43
CA TYR A 108 -3.08 -11.81 -2.80
C TYR A 108 -4.26 -12.13 -3.71
N MET A 109 -4.13 -13.11 -4.60
CA MET A 109 -5.21 -13.58 -5.45
C MET A 109 -6.38 -14.14 -4.63
N LYS A 110 -6.10 -14.89 -3.57
CA LYS A 110 -7.11 -15.42 -2.64
C LYS A 110 -7.88 -14.33 -1.90
N ALA A 111 -7.30 -13.15 -1.77
CA ALA A 111 -7.85 -12.03 -1.04
C ALA A 111 -8.48 -10.95 -1.95
N LEU A 112 -8.53 -11.17 -3.26
CA LEU A 112 -9.13 -10.21 -4.19
C LEU A 112 -10.62 -10.01 -3.87
N PRO A 113 -11.12 -8.76 -3.99
CA PRO A 113 -12.51 -8.47 -3.72
C PRO A 113 -13.45 -9.10 -4.75
N GLU A 114 -14.57 -9.58 -4.27
CA GLU A 114 -15.69 -9.96 -5.11
C GLU A 114 -16.29 -8.74 -5.82
N ARG A 115 -17.05 -8.98 -6.90
CA ARG A 115 -17.81 -7.92 -7.56
C ARG A 115 -18.72 -7.20 -6.57
N GLY A 116 -18.88 -5.90 -6.73
CA GLY A 116 -19.65 -5.07 -5.82
C GLY A 116 -18.98 -4.74 -4.49
N ARG A 117 -17.78 -5.24 -4.24
CA ARG A 117 -17.10 -5.05 -2.95
C ARG A 117 -15.83 -4.21 -3.04
N ILE A 118 -15.44 -3.67 -1.90
CA ILE A 118 -14.18 -2.94 -1.69
C ILE A 118 -13.22 -3.87 -0.94
N GLY A 119 -12.13 -4.27 -1.58
CA GLY A 119 -11.00 -4.94 -0.94
C GLY A 119 -9.94 -3.92 -0.51
N ILE A 120 -9.41 -4.07 0.68
CA ILE A 120 -8.37 -3.20 1.20
C ILE A 120 -7.17 -4.04 1.59
N PHE A 121 -6.05 -3.80 0.94
CA PHE A 121 -4.79 -4.44 1.23
C PHE A 121 -3.92 -3.53 2.10
N ASN A 122 -3.74 -3.91 3.36
CA ASN A 122 -2.75 -3.34 4.25
C ASN A 122 -1.43 -4.07 4.05
N ARG A 123 -0.50 -3.47 3.34
CA ARG A 123 0.60 -4.08 2.59
C ARG A 123 0.07 -4.88 1.38
N SER A 124 0.92 -5.24 0.44
CA SER A 124 0.50 -5.90 -0.79
C SER A 124 1.66 -6.61 -1.47
N TYR A 125 1.43 -7.11 -2.67
CA TYR A 125 2.46 -7.68 -3.55
C TYR A 125 3.64 -6.74 -3.83
N TYR A 126 3.54 -5.46 -3.51
CA TYR A 126 4.69 -4.54 -3.55
C TYR A 126 5.76 -4.85 -2.50
N GLU A 127 5.43 -5.64 -1.45
CA GLU A 127 6.44 -6.13 -0.50
C GLU A 127 7.53 -6.95 -1.19
N GLU A 128 7.20 -7.64 -2.29
CA GLU A 128 8.15 -8.43 -3.09
C GLU A 128 9.30 -7.58 -3.66
N VAL A 129 9.02 -6.36 -4.05
CA VAL A 129 10.00 -5.44 -4.64
C VAL A 129 10.49 -4.37 -3.66
N LEU A 130 9.91 -4.29 -2.48
CA LEU A 130 10.29 -3.39 -1.41
C LEU A 130 11.07 -4.14 -0.33
N VAL A 131 10.40 -5.02 0.41
CA VAL A 131 10.97 -5.71 1.57
C VAL A 131 11.88 -6.85 1.15
N VAL A 132 11.43 -7.72 0.24
CA VAL A 132 12.22 -8.85 -0.23
C VAL A 132 13.52 -8.40 -0.92
N ARG A 133 13.49 -7.25 -1.61
CA ARG A 133 14.69 -6.70 -2.25
C ARG A 133 15.72 -6.20 -1.22
N VAL A 134 15.29 -5.73 -0.06
CA VAL A 134 16.16 -5.29 1.05
C VAL A 134 16.71 -6.49 1.81
N HIS A 135 15.95 -7.59 1.80
CA HIS A 135 16.18 -8.81 2.56
C HIS A 135 16.35 -10.01 1.63
N PRO A 136 17.55 -10.19 1.03
CA PRO A 136 17.82 -11.27 0.10
C PRO A 136 17.53 -12.67 0.70
N GLU A 137 17.64 -12.79 2.02
CA GLU A 137 17.30 -14.02 2.73
C GLU A 137 15.82 -14.40 2.58
N LEU A 138 14.92 -13.44 2.39
CA LEU A 138 13.50 -13.71 2.12
C LEU A 138 13.30 -14.27 0.71
N LEU A 139 14.05 -13.78 -0.27
CA LEU A 139 14.06 -14.33 -1.62
C LEU A 139 14.55 -15.78 -1.63
N ASN A 140 15.58 -16.08 -0.82
CA ASN A 140 16.13 -17.43 -0.71
C ASN A 140 15.14 -18.44 -0.10
N ARG A 141 14.20 -17.96 0.70
CA ARG A 141 13.13 -18.78 1.28
C ARG A 141 12.01 -19.10 0.28
N GLN A 142 11.89 -18.33 -0.80
CA GLN A 142 10.99 -18.66 -1.91
C GLN A 142 11.64 -19.80 -2.71
N GLN A 143 10.88 -20.86 -2.98
CA GLN A 143 11.36 -22.05 -3.70
C GLN A 143 11.39 -21.80 -5.23
N LEU A 144 12.02 -20.72 -5.64
CA LEU A 144 12.13 -20.37 -7.05
C LEU A 144 13.20 -21.24 -7.74
N PRO A 145 12.97 -21.63 -9.00
CA PRO A 145 13.99 -22.28 -9.83
C PRO A 145 15.26 -21.42 -9.91
N PRO A 146 16.45 -22.04 -9.93
CA PRO A 146 17.73 -21.30 -9.99
C PRO A 146 17.81 -20.33 -11.17
N GLU A 147 17.20 -20.68 -12.30
CA GLU A 147 17.18 -19.90 -13.54
C GLU A 147 16.43 -18.57 -13.39
N VAL A 148 15.50 -18.51 -12.45
CA VAL A 148 14.70 -17.30 -12.14
C VAL A 148 15.45 -16.38 -11.17
N LYS A 149 16.32 -16.93 -10.30
CA LYS A 149 17.09 -16.18 -9.30
C LYS A 149 18.30 -15.45 -9.92
N THR A 150 18.07 -14.69 -10.98
CA THR A 150 19.11 -13.92 -11.66
C THR A 150 19.23 -12.50 -11.11
N ASN A 151 20.24 -11.75 -11.54
CA ASN A 151 20.40 -10.34 -11.22
C ASN A 151 19.24 -9.47 -11.76
N ARG A 152 18.45 -9.99 -12.70
CA ARG A 152 17.30 -9.31 -13.30
C ARG A 152 15.98 -9.62 -12.63
N ILE A 153 15.97 -10.39 -11.55
CA ILE A 153 14.73 -10.81 -10.88
C ILE A 153 13.85 -9.62 -10.47
N TRP A 154 14.46 -8.50 -10.09
CA TRP A 154 13.70 -7.32 -9.68
C TRP A 154 13.02 -6.63 -10.86
N GLU A 155 13.64 -6.62 -12.03
CA GLU A 155 13.02 -6.11 -13.26
C GLU A 155 11.84 -6.99 -13.64
N SER A 156 12.01 -8.31 -13.60
CA SER A 156 10.94 -9.27 -13.85
C SER A 156 9.78 -9.13 -12.87
N ARG A 157 10.06 -8.97 -11.56
CA ARG A 157 9.02 -8.74 -10.53
C ARG A 157 8.22 -7.48 -10.79
N PHE A 158 8.84 -6.42 -11.29
CA PHE A 158 8.12 -5.21 -11.67
C PHE A 158 7.21 -5.42 -12.86
N GLU A 159 7.68 -6.12 -13.88
CA GLU A 159 6.90 -6.47 -15.04
C GLU A 159 5.71 -7.37 -14.68
N GLU A 160 5.94 -8.37 -13.83
CA GLU A 160 4.92 -9.27 -13.30
C GLU A 160 3.83 -8.50 -12.54
N ILE A 161 4.21 -7.57 -11.65
CA ILE A 161 3.25 -6.72 -10.92
C ILE A 161 2.42 -5.88 -11.90
N ASN A 162 3.05 -5.29 -12.90
CA ASN A 162 2.37 -4.50 -13.92
C ASN A 162 1.36 -5.34 -14.72
N ASN A 163 1.79 -6.53 -15.13
CA ASN A 163 0.94 -7.45 -15.87
C ASN A 163 -0.23 -7.95 -15.01
N PHE A 164 0.01 -8.20 -13.73
CA PHE A 164 -1.02 -8.57 -12.77
C PHE A 164 -2.06 -7.47 -12.58
N GLU A 165 -1.64 -6.23 -12.35
CA GLU A 165 -2.56 -5.09 -12.22
C GLU A 165 -3.34 -4.83 -13.51
N LYS A 166 -2.68 -4.97 -14.67
CA LYS A 166 -3.33 -4.89 -15.98
C LYS A 166 -4.40 -5.96 -16.13
N TYR A 167 -4.07 -7.20 -15.79
CA TYR A 167 -5.02 -8.32 -15.81
C TYR A 167 -6.23 -8.03 -14.94
N LEU A 168 -6.03 -7.60 -13.70
CA LEU A 168 -7.10 -7.26 -12.77
C LEU A 168 -8.01 -6.15 -13.32
N SER A 169 -7.41 -5.09 -13.87
CA SER A 169 -8.16 -3.96 -14.43
C SER A 169 -9.00 -4.38 -15.64
N GLN A 170 -8.47 -5.22 -16.51
CA GLN A 170 -9.21 -5.77 -17.66
C GLN A 170 -10.36 -6.66 -17.21
N ASN A 171 -10.30 -7.22 -16.03
CA ASN A 171 -11.34 -8.03 -15.42
C ASN A 171 -12.26 -7.24 -14.48
N GLY A 172 -12.26 -5.90 -14.56
CA GLY A 172 -13.20 -5.04 -13.84
C GLY A 172 -12.86 -4.81 -12.37
N ILE A 173 -11.61 -4.99 -11.97
CA ILE A 173 -11.11 -4.59 -10.65
C ILE A 173 -10.42 -3.24 -10.81
N ILE A 174 -11.00 -2.20 -10.23
CA ILE A 174 -10.41 -0.86 -10.19
C ILE A 174 -9.40 -0.83 -9.05
N ILE A 175 -8.16 -0.41 -9.33
CA ILE A 175 -7.09 -0.42 -8.33
C ILE A 175 -6.74 1.02 -7.95
N LEU A 176 -6.81 1.35 -6.66
CA LEU A 176 -6.33 2.59 -6.09
C LEU A 176 -5.15 2.31 -5.16
N LYS A 177 -4.03 3.00 -5.38
CA LYS A 177 -2.80 2.81 -4.62
C LYS A 177 -2.48 4.05 -3.80
N PHE A 178 -2.27 3.87 -2.50
CA PHE A 178 -1.91 4.94 -1.57
C PHE A 178 -0.56 4.64 -0.93
N PHE A 179 0.36 5.60 -1.04
CA PHE A 179 1.62 5.57 -0.32
C PHE A 179 1.60 6.62 0.80
N LEU A 180 1.69 6.19 2.05
CA LEU A 180 1.75 7.11 3.19
C LEU A 180 3.19 7.56 3.42
N ASN A 181 3.46 8.83 3.12
CA ASN A 181 4.77 9.43 3.26
C ASN A 181 4.93 10.02 4.67
N VAL A 182 5.81 9.45 5.48
CA VAL A 182 6.13 9.94 6.82
C VAL A 182 7.59 10.38 6.90
N SER A 183 7.88 11.45 7.63
CA SER A 183 9.26 11.89 7.85
C SER A 183 9.99 10.94 8.82
N LYS A 184 11.33 10.91 8.74
CA LYS A 184 12.14 10.10 9.65
C LYS A 184 11.95 10.52 11.11
N GLU A 185 11.81 11.82 11.36
CA GLU A 185 11.61 12.39 12.68
C GLU A 185 10.28 11.95 13.27
N GLU A 186 9.21 12.04 12.48
CA GLU A 186 7.88 11.59 12.88
C GLU A 186 7.83 10.08 13.09
N GLN A 187 8.46 9.31 12.19
CA GLN A 187 8.58 7.86 12.34
C GLN A 187 9.28 7.49 13.65
N LYS A 188 10.41 8.16 13.96
CA LYS A 188 11.15 7.97 15.22
C LYS A 188 10.28 8.30 16.43
N SER A 189 9.57 9.42 16.40
CA SER A 189 8.65 9.84 17.47
C SER A 189 7.57 8.78 17.72
N ARG A 190 6.96 8.27 16.65
CA ARG A 190 5.93 7.21 16.75
C ARG A 190 6.48 5.88 17.28
N PHE A 191 7.72 5.54 16.95
CA PHE A 191 8.37 4.37 17.54
C PHE A 191 8.61 4.55 19.05
N LEU A 192 9.10 5.69 19.47
CA LEU A 192 9.30 6.00 20.90
C LEU A 192 7.96 5.97 21.67
N ASP A 193 6.90 6.53 21.08
CA ASP A 193 5.55 6.47 21.66
C ASP A 193 5.02 5.04 21.82
N ARG A 194 5.38 4.14 20.90
CA ARG A 194 5.00 2.72 21.00
C ARG A 194 5.75 2.01 22.12
N ILE A 195 7.04 2.28 22.28
CA ILE A 195 7.87 1.72 23.36
C ILE A 195 7.32 2.14 24.73
N ASN A 196 6.89 3.40 24.85
CA ASN A 196 6.37 3.96 26.09
C ASN A 196 4.93 3.51 26.44
N ARG A 197 4.27 2.73 25.59
CA ARG A 197 2.91 2.23 25.84
C ARG A 197 2.91 0.72 26.12
N PRO A 198 2.78 0.29 27.40
CA PRO A 198 2.88 -1.12 27.79
C PRO A 198 1.97 -2.08 27.02
N LYS A 199 0.76 -1.63 26.67
CA LYS A 199 -0.22 -2.43 25.88
C LYS A 199 0.21 -2.71 24.43
N LYS A 200 1.25 -2.04 23.92
CA LYS A 200 1.74 -2.21 22.53
C LYS A 200 3.12 -2.87 22.46
N ILE A 201 3.72 -3.19 23.59
CA ILE A 201 5.06 -3.80 23.67
C ILE A 201 5.08 -5.20 23.06
N GLY A 202 4.01 -5.99 23.21
CA GLY A 202 3.96 -7.37 22.67
C GLY A 202 4.05 -7.45 21.14
N SER A 203 3.41 -6.53 20.41
CA SER A 203 3.51 -6.45 18.96
C SER A 203 4.82 -5.77 18.50
N PHE A 204 5.44 -4.98 19.37
CA PHE A 204 6.67 -4.26 19.10
C PHE A 204 7.90 -5.18 19.17
N LEU A 205 7.97 -6.07 20.16
CA LEU A 205 9.14 -6.95 20.34
C LEU A 205 9.32 -7.98 19.24
N SER A 206 8.23 -8.49 18.65
CA SER A 206 8.32 -9.47 17.56
C SER A 206 8.66 -8.85 16.20
N GLU A 207 8.23 -7.65 15.94
CA GLU A 207 8.31 -7.02 14.60
C GLU A 207 9.40 -5.95 14.53
N THR A 208 9.60 -5.16 15.58
CA THR A 208 10.46 -3.98 15.55
C THR A 208 11.91 -4.29 15.93
N LEU A 209 12.21 -5.25 16.79
CA LEU A 209 13.58 -5.69 17.03
C LEU A 209 14.15 -6.44 15.81
N ARG A 210 13.30 -7.13 15.05
CA ARG A 210 13.70 -7.66 13.73
C ARG A 210 13.82 -6.56 12.68
N ASN A 211 12.99 -5.53 12.72
CA ASN A 211 12.85 -4.52 11.67
C ASN A 211 13.47 -3.16 12.00
N GLY A 212 13.98 -2.92 13.19
CA GLY A 212 14.50 -1.61 13.59
C GLY A 212 15.75 -1.18 12.80
N LEU A 213 16.69 -2.07 12.57
CA LEU A 213 17.80 -1.91 11.62
C LEU A 213 17.32 -2.01 10.16
N ILE A 214 16.36 -2.83 9.90
CA ILE A 214 15.68 -3.11 8.67
C ILE A 214 14.90 -1.89 8.17
N GLY A 215 14.14 -1.23 9.04
CA GLY A 215 13.33 -0.06 8.70
C GLY A 215 14.14 1.09 8.09
N ILE A 216 15.39 1.29 8.49
CA ILE A 216 16.28 2.33 7.92
C ILE A 216 16.68 1.95 6.49
N ASN A 217 17.05 0.70 6.25
CA ASN A 217 17.44 0.22 4.93
C ASN A 217 16.24 0.17 3.98
N THR A 218 15.09 -0.31 4.44
CA THR A 218 13.83 -0.26 3.69
C THR A 218 13.44 1.17 3.35
N CYS A 219 13.66 2.14 4.26
CA CYS A 219 13.43 3.55 4.01
C CYS A 219 14.32 4.11 2.90
N MET A 220 15.60 3.79 2.91
CA MET A 220 16.53 4.24 1.88
C MET A 220 16.19 3.64 0.52
N LEU A 221 15.83 2.35 0.49
CA LEU A 221 15.44 1.65 -0.73
C LEU A 221 14.08 2.07 -1.25
N MET A 222 13.07 2.27 -0.41
CA MET A 222 11.80 2.86 -0.84
C MET A 222 12.01 4.26 -1.43
N LYS A 223 12.89 5.08 -0.84
CA LYS A 223 13.22 6.39 -1.41
C LYS A 223 13.94 6.28 -2.74
N SER A 224 14.94 5.40 -2.85
CA SER A 224 15.66 5.19 -4.12
C SER A 224 14.76 4.55 -5.16
N PHE A 225 13.87 3.68 -4.74
CA PHE A 225 12.92 2.96 -5.55
C PHE A 225 11.88 3.88 -6.19
N LEU A 226 11.28 4.78 -5.43
CA LEU A 226 10.34 5.78 -5.95
C LEU A 226 11.03 6.84 -6.84
N THR A 227 12.36 6.91 -6.82
CA THR A 227 13.15 7.81 -7.67
C THR A 227 13.77 7.14 -8.89
N THR A 228 13.64 5.81 -9.05
CA THR A 228 14.18 5.12 -10.23
C THR A 228 13.22 5.18 -11.43
N PRO A 229 13.76 5.22 -12.68
CA PRO A 229 12.96 5.20 -13.91
C PRO A 229 12.03 3.99 -14.03
N VAL A 230 12.34 2.90 -13.35
CA VAL A 230 11.54 1.66 -13.32
C VAL A 230 10.17 1.89 -12.70
N LEU A 231 10.08 2.75 -11.70
CA LEU A 231 8.78 3.13 -11.11
C LEU A 231 7.96 4.04 -12.03
N SER A 232 8.60 4.82 -12.88
CA SER A 232 7.85 5.57 -13.88
C SER A 232 7.11 4.66 -14.86
N GLY A 233 7.67 3.49 -15.16
CA GLY A 233 6.97 2.43 -15.88
C GLY A 233 5.89 1.73 -15.03
N LEU A 234 6.14 1.51 -13.75
CA LEU A 234 5.24 0.86 -12.79
C LEU A 234 4.00 1.70 -12.44
N LEU A 235 4.18 3.02 -12.38
CA LEU A 235 3.10 3.97 -12.12
C LEU A 235 2.38 4.39 -13.40
N GLY A 236 2.99 4.12 -14.55
CA GLY A 236 2.57 4.54 -15.87
C GLY A 236 1.85 3.50 -16.68
N ILE A 237 1.20 2.54 -16.05
CA ILE A 237 0.54 1.48 -16.77
C ILE A 237 -0.58 1.98 -17.64
N SER A 238 -0.44 1.56 -18.87
CA SER A 238 -1.36 1.60 -20.00
C SER A 238 -1.91 2.98 -20.38
N SER A 239 -1.78 3.26 -21.63
CA SER A 239 -2.42 4.30 -22.43
C SER A 239 -3.97 4.26 -22.41
N GLN A 240 -4.57 3.54 -21.47
CA GLN A 240 -6.01 3.56 -21.22
C GLN A 240 -6.33 4.36 -19.95
N PRO A 241 -7.39 5.17 -19.93
CA PRO A 241 -7.77 5.99 -18.80
C PRO A 241 -8.41 5.17 -17.68
N THR A 242 -7.65 4.24 -17.11
CA THR A 242 -8.05 3.56 -15.90
C THR A 242 -7.51 4.35 -14.71
N ALA A 243 -8.34 4.51 -13.66
CA ALA A 243 -8.07 5.31 -12.46
C ALA A 243 -6.89 4.80 -11.59
N ASN A 244 -5.88 4.19 -12.20
CA ASN A 244 -4.79 3.47 -11.55
C ASN A 244 -3.60 4.40 -11.25
N GLY A 245 -3.83 5.51 -10.56
CA GLY A 245 -2.75 6.39 -10.10
C GLY A 245 -2.27 6.04 -8.69
N LEU A 246 -0.95 6.13 -8.44
CA LEU A 246 -0.42 6.16 -7.09
C LEU A 246 -0.75 7.51 -6.46
N ARG A 247 -1.21 7.49 -5.22
CA ARG A 247 -1.40 8.68 -4.42
C ARG A 247 -0.38 8.69 -3.28
N VAL A 248 0.35 9.79 -3.12
CA VAL A 248 1.28 10.01 -2.01
C VAL A 248 0.54 10.88 -0.99
N LEU A 249 0.30 10.34 0.18
CA LEU A 249 -0.38 10.98 1.31
C LEU A 249 0.58 11.26 2.45
#